data_a96a98d840892dc506e21c7869c096c0
#
_entry.id   a96a98d840892dc506e21c7869c096c0
#
_cell.length_a   1.000
_cell.length_b   1.000
_cell.length_c   1.000
_cell.angle_alpha   90.00
_cell.angle_beta   90.00
_cell.angle_gamma   90.00
#
_symmetry.space_group_name_H-M   'P 1'
#
loop_
_entity.id
_entity.type
_entity.pdbx_description
1 polymer ?
#
loop_
_entity_poly.entity_id
_entity_poly.type
_entity_poly.pdbx_seq_one_letter_code
_entity_poly.pdbx_strand_id
1 'polypeptide(L)'
;TQYNIVQEALSDLPIKVYAGADAISQVVASGDIDVVLTAMVGFSGLRPTVEAIKAGKTIALANKETLVVAGAIINRLAIDNHVAILPVDSEHSAILQCIVGESSPIRKILLTASGGPFRTFSKEQLHSVTAAQALKHPNWAMGAKITIDSATYMNKGFEMIEAHWLYGIAPEDIEVVVHPESIVHSAVRSEERRVGKECVH
;
A
#
# COMPACT_ATOMS: atom_id res chain seq x y z
N THR A 1 33.19 2.50 1.70
CA THR A 1 31.73 2.23 1.63
C THR A 1 31.00 3.23 2.54
N GLN A 2 29.74 3.52 2.25
CA GLN A 2 28.90 4.42 3.08
C GLN A 2 28.82 3.96 4.55
N TYR A 3 28.88 2.66 4.77
CA TYR A 3 28.89 2.07 6.11
C TYR A 3 29.99 2.66 7.02
N ASN A 4 31.24 2.67 6.55
CA ASN A 4 32.36 3.14 7.35
C ASN A 4 32.21 4.64 7.68
N ILE A 5 31.76 5.44 6.71
CA ILE A 5 31.54 6.89 6.87
C ILE A 5 30.47 7.15 7.97
N VAL A 6 29.34 6.41 7.89
CA VAL A 6 28.26 6.57 8.87
C VAL A 6 28.68 6.05 10.23
N GLN A 7 29.36 4.92 10.29
CA GLN A 7 29.86 4.35 11.55
C GLN A 7 30.86 5.27 12.26
N GLU A 8 31.77 5.89 11.51
CA GLU A 8 32.71 6.87 12.06
C GLU A 8 31.99 8.14 12.53
N ALA A 9 31.07 8.66 11.75
CA ALA A 9 30.30 9.87 12.11
C ALA A 9 29.41 9.68 13.34
N LEU A 10 29.03 8.45 13.67
CA LEU A 10 28.14 8.12 14.79
C LEU A 10 28.87 7.41 15.94
N SER A 11 30.23 7.36 15.90
CA SER A 11 31.05 6.60 16.86
C SER A 11 30.86 7.01 18.32
N ASP A 12 30.59 8.30 18.57
CA ASP A 12 30.39 8.87 19.91
C ASP A 12 28.95 8.76 20.42
N LEU A 13 28.06 8.15 19.63
CA LEU A 13 26.65 7.99 19.98
C LEU A 13 26.30 6.50 20.22
N PRO A 14 25.34 6.20 21.10
CA PRO A 14 24.89 4.83 21.34
C PRO A 14 24.00 4.32 20.20
N ILE A 15 24.44 4.52 18.94
CA ILE A 15 23.71 4.16 17.73
C ILE A 15 24.42 3.01 17.03
N LYS A 16 23.69 1.93 16.79
CA LYS A 16 24.19 0.80 16.01
C LYS A 16 23.99 1.04 14.53
N VAL A 17 25.02 0.85 13.74
CA VAL A 17 24.98 0.96 12.28
C VAL A 17 24.99 -0.45 11.68
N TYR A 18 24.06 -0.71 10.79
CA TYR A 18 23.95 -1.98 10.05
C TYR A 18 24.14 -1.73 8.56
N ALA A 19 24.67 -2.72 7.85
CA ALA A 19 24.83 -2.67 6.40
C ALA A 19 24.72 -4.07 5.78
N GLY A 20 24.42 -4.11 4.48
CA GLY A 20 24.25 -5.33 3.71
C GLY A 20 22.80 -5.70 3.46
N ALA A 21 22.60 -6.70 2.62
CA ALA A 21 21.26 -7.12 2.17
C ALA A 21 20.34 -7.58 3.33
N ASP A 22 20.93 -8.14 4.39
CA ASP A 22 20.19 -8.67 5.52
C ASP A 22 19.96 -7.64 6.64
N ALA A 23 20.59 -6.46 6.55
CA ALA A 23 20.55 -5.46 7.60
C ALA A 23 19.13 -4.99 7.95
N ILE A 24 18.30 -4.75 6.94
CA ILE A 24 16.89 -4.31 7.12
C ILE A 24 16.10 -5.42 7.83
N SER A 25 16.27 -6.68 7.41
CA SER A 25 15.61 -7.83 8.04
C SER A 25 16.02 -8.02 9.50
N GLN A 26 17.28 -7.77 9.83
CA GLN A 26 17.78 -7.82 11.22
C GLN A 26 17.18 -6.70 12.07
N VAL A 27 17.11 -5.49 11.52
CA VAL A 27 16.57 -4.31 12.25
C VAL A 27 15.08 -4.49 12.55
N VAL A 28 14.26 -4.91 11.57
CA VAL A 28 12.81 -5.07 11.78
C VAL A 28 12.48 -6.17 12.79
N ALA A 29 13.38 -7.11 13.02
CA ALA A 29 13.22 -8.17 14.02
C ALA A 29 13.69 -7.75 15.44
N SER A 30 14.20 -6.51 15.63
CA SER A 30 14.68 -6.04 16.93
C SER A 30 13.59 -6.06 18.01
N GLY A 31 13.98 -6.38 19.25
CA GLY A 31 13.06 -6.41 20.39
C GLY A 31 12.46 -5.05 20.76
N ASP A 32 13.13 -3.96 20.37
CA ASP A 32 12.72 -2.59 20.71
C ASP A 32 11.69 -1.98 19.72
N ILE A 33 11.23 -2.77 18.75
CA ILE A 33 10.28 -2.34 17.72
C ILE A 33 8.95 -3.07 17.92
N ASP A 34 7.85 -2.33 18.02
CA ASP A 34 6.49 -2.86 18.10
C ASP A 34 5.76 -2.82 16.76
N VAL A 35 6.04 -1.78 15.95
CA VAL A 35 5.38 -1.54 14.66
C VAL A 35 6.41 -1.32 13.57
N VAL A 36 6.24 -1.97 12.44
CA VAL A 36 7.09 -1.80 11.25
C VAL A 36 6.29 -1.16 10.12
N LEU A 37 6.67 0.07 9.73
CA LEU A 37 6.17 0.69 8.52
C LEU A 37 6.92 0.14 7.31
N THR A 38 6.22 -0.62 6.48
CA THR A 38 6.76 -1.19 5.25
C THR A 38 6.44 -0.29 4.05
N ALA A 39 7.36 0.63 3.72
CA ALA A 39 7.18 1.63 2.66
C ALA A 39 8.23 1.51 1.54
N MET A 40 8.87 0.35 1.40
CA MET A 40 9.83 0.09 0.33
C MET A 40 9.11 -0.12 -1.00
N VAL A 41 9.73 0.36 -2.09
CA VAL A 41 9.13 0.28 -3.43
C VAL A 41 9.28 -1.12 -4.02
N GLY A 42 8.22 -1.64 -4.61
CA GLY A 42 8.23 -2.90 -5.35
C GLY A 42 8.46 -4.13 -4.47
N PHE A 43 9.12 -5.14 -5.02
CA PHE A 43 9.35 -6.43 -4.35
C PHE A 43 10.29 -6.37 -3.13
N SER A 44 11.08 -5.32 -3.01
CA SER A 44 12.10 -5.19 -1.96
C SER A 44 11.54 -5.16 -0.53
N GLY A 45 10.26 -4.78 -0.38
CA GLY A 45 9.56 -4.77 0.91
C GLY A 45 9.12 -6.15 1.41
N LEU A 46 9.06 -7.18 0.55
CA LEU A 46 8.49 -8.48 0.93
C LEU A 46 9.29 -9.17 2.04
N ARG A 47 10.61 -9.33 1.86
CA ARG A 47 11.45 -10.04 2.83
C ARG A 47 11.46 -9.37 4.21
N PRO A 48 11.68 -8.05 4.35
CA PRO A 48 11.56 -7.37 5.63
C PRO A 48 10.19 -7.54 6.28
N THR A 49 9.10 -7.50 5.50
CA THR A 49 7.74 -7.71 6.01
C THR A 49 7.57 -9.12 6.59
N VAL A 50 8.07 -10.15 5.89
CA VAL A 50 8.04 -11.54 6.38
C VAL A 50 8.81 -11.68 7.71
N GLU A 51 10.01 -11.10 7.81
CA GLU A 51 10.82 -11.18 9.03
C GLU A 51 10.20 -10.37 10.18
N ALA A 52 9.57 -9.24 9.90
CA ALA A 52 8.83 -8.47 10.90
C ALA A 52 7.62 -9.26 11.44
N ILE A 53 6.85 -9.91 10.57
CA ILE A 53 5.71 -10.76 10.97
C ILE A 53 6.19 -11.93 11.85
N LYS A 54 7.25 -12.66 11.44
CA LYS A 54 7.83 -13.74 12.24
C LYS A 54 8.32 -13.27 13.61
N ALA A 55 8.76 -12.03 13.71
CA ALA A 55 9.18 -11.41 14.96
C ALA A 55 8.02 -10.82 15.79
N GLY A 56 6.75 -11.06 15.38
CA GLY A 56 5.56 -10.61 16.09
C GLY A 56 5.28 -9.12 16.00
N LYS A 57 5.82 -8.41 14.99
CA LYS A 57 5.64 -6.96 14.84
C LYS A 57 4.37 -6.63 14.08
N THR A 58 3.60 -5.67 14.59
CA THR A 58 2.48 -5.09 13.83
C THR A 58 3.00 -4.45 12.54
N ILE A 59 2.34 -4.71 11.43
CA ILE A 59 2.72 -4.18 10.12
C ILE A 59 1.83 -3.00 9.75
N ALA A 60 2.43 -1.83 9.54
CA ALA A 60 1.81 -0.70 8.87
C ALA A 60 2.19 -0.78 7.38
N LEU A 61 1.27 -1.28 6.54
CA LEU A 61 1.55 -1.67 5.17
C LEU A 61 1.30 -0.53 4.19
N ALA A 62 2.38 0.07 3.68
CA ALA A 62 2.34 1.01 2.55
C ALA A 62 2.83 0.38 1.23
N ASN A 63 3.57 -0.73 1.32
CA ASN A 63 4.08 -1.46 0.16
C ASN A 63 3.04 -2.49 -0.33
N LYS A 64 2.13 -2.06 -1.19
CA LYS A 64 1.06 -2.90 -1.75
C LYS A 64 1.58 -4.12 -2.51
N GLU A 65 2.74 -4.00 -3.15
CA GLU A 65 3.35 -5.09 -3.92
C GLU A 65 3.63 -6.33 -3.07
N THR A 66 3.82 -6.18 -1.78
CA THR A 66 3.94 -7.31 -0.84
C THR A 66 2.71 -8.23 -0.86
N LEU A 67 1.50 -7.67 -0.84
CA LEU A 67 0.27 -8.46 -0.95
C LEU A 67 -0.02 -8.90 -2.39
N VAL A 68 0.32 -8.08 -3.37
CA VAL A 68 0.15 -8.45 -4.79
C VAL A 68 0.93 -9.72 -5.13
N VAL A 69 2.18 -9.82 -4.65
CA VAL A 69 3.08 -10.93 -4.98
C VAL A 69 2.87 -12.15 -4.08
N ALA A 70 2.55 -11.92 -2.81
CA ALA A 70 2.59 -12.98 -1.79
C ALA A 70 1.42 -12.91 -0.78
N GLY A 71 0.27 -12.36 -1.16
CA GLY A 71 -0.85 -12.11 -0.24
C GLY A 71 -1.29 -13.34 0.55
N ALA A 72 -1.45 -14.50 -0.09
CA ALA A 72 -1.79 -15.74 0.59
C ALA A 72 -0.75 -16.15 1.66
N ILE A 73 0.54 -15.97 1.35
CA ILE A 73 1.63 -16.32 2.27
C ILE A 73 1.67 -15.33 3.43
N ILE A 74 1.56 -14.02 3.13
CA ILE A 74 1.60 -12.96 4.13
C ILE A 74 0.43 -13.08 5.11
N ASN A 75 -0.79 -13.28 4.60
CA ASN A 75 -1.97 -13.44 5.46
C ASN A 75 -1.85 -14.68 6.34
N ARG A 76 -1.38 -15.79 5.79
CA ARG A 76 -1.16 -17.01 6.59
C ARG A 76 -0.14 -16.78 7.68
N LEU A 77 1.00 -16.16 7.36
CA LEU A 77 2.03 -15.82 8.35
C LEU A 77 1.51 -14.87 9.42
N ALA A 78 0.73 -13.85 9.04
CA ALA A 78 0.15 -12.89 9.99
C ALA A 78 -0.80 -13.58 10.97
N ILE A 79 -1.66 -14.48 10.48
CA ILE A 79 -2.58 -15.28 11.32
C ILE A 79 -1.78 -16.19 12.27
N ASP A 80 -0.82 -16.95 11.74
CA ASP A 80 -0.04 -17.93 12.51
C ASP A 80 0.82 -17.26 13.61
N ASN A 81 1.24 -16.00 13.40
CA ASN A 81 2.00 -15.22 14.38
C ASN A 81 1.17 -14.20 15.18
N HIS A 82 -0.15 -14.17 15.00
CA HIS A 82 -1.07 -13.23 15.66
C HIS A 82 -0.70 -11.75 15.43
N VAL A 83 -0.25 -11.42 14.22
CA VAL A 83 0.19 -10.08 13.82
C VAL A 83 -0.91 -9.35 13.06
N ALA A 84 -1.16 -8.10 13.42
CA ALA A 84 -2.05 -7.22 12.68
C ALA A 84 -1.34 -6.61 11.45
N ILE A 85 -2.05 -6.57 10.32
CA ILE A 85 -1.64 -5.81 9.12
C ILE A 85 -2.60 -4.63 8.98
N LEU A 86 -2.05 -3.41 9.13
CA LEU A 86 -2.79 -2.16 9.06
C LEU A 86 -2.48 -1.47 7.73
N PRO A 87 -3.46 -1.20 6.87
CA PRO A 87 -3.22 -0.53 5.61
C PRO A 87 -2.87 0.94 5.81
N VAL A 88 -1.85 1.40 5.09
CA VAL A 88 -1.41 2.80 5.05
C VAL A 88 -1.81 3.48 3.75
N ASP A 89 -1.94 2.72 2.67
CA ASP A 89 -2.46 3.22 1.39
C ASP A 89 -3.82 3.91 1.62
N SER A 90 -4.01 5.11 1.07
CA SER A 90 -5.13 6.00 1.40
C SER A 90 -6.49 5.35 1.16
N GLU A 91 -6.65 4.64 0.05
CA GLU A 91 -7.89 3.94 -0.31
C GLU A 91 -8.21 2.82 0.69
N HIS A 92 -7.21 2.03 1.06
CA HIS A 92 -7.40 0.93 2.01
C HIS A 92 -7.54 1.41 3.45
N SER A 93 -6.81 2.46 3.83
CA SER A 93 -7.01 3.11 5.13
C SER A 93 -8.45 3.66 5.26
N ALA A 94 -8.99 4.25 4.19
CA ALA A 94 -10.38 4.70 4.16
C ALA A 94 -11.38 3.54 4.30
N ILE A 95 -11.14 2.41 3.63
CA ILE A 95 -11.96 1.20 3.77
C ILE A 95 -11.91 0.69 5.21
N LEU A 96 -10.72 0.58 5.82
CA LEU A 96 -10.57 0.16 7.21
C LEU A 96 -11.38 1.06 8.15
N GLN A 97 -11.31 2.38 7.98
CA GLN A 97 -12.08 3.33 8.78
C GLN A 97 -13.60 3.20 8.59
N CYS A 98 -14.05 2.77 7.41
CA CYS A 98 -15.47 2.53 7.15
C CYS A 98 -16.00 1.29 7.89
N ILE A 99 -15.17 0.28 8.12
CA ILE A 99 -15.56 -1.00 8.69
C ILE A 99 -15.30 -1.11 10.18
N VAL A 100 -14.50 -0.21 10.77
CA VAL A 100 -14.28 -0.18 12.23
C VAL A 100 -15.60 0.07 12.96
N GLY A 101 -16.00 -0.87 13.83
CA GLY A 101 -17.25 -0.82 14.57
C GLY A 101 -18.50 -1.19 13.76
N GLU A 102 -18.35 -1.61 12.51
CA GLU A 102 -19.45 -2.13 11.69
C GLU A 102 -19.56 -3.65 11.87
N SER A 103 -20.76 -4.13 12.18
CA SER A 103 -21.03 -5.55 12.37
C SER A 103 -21.61 -6.23 11.12
N SER A 104 -22.10 -5.44 10.17
CA SER A 104 -22.70 -5.96 8.94
C SER A 104 -21.63 -6.42 7.95
N PRO A 105 -21.79 -7.57 7.29
CA PRO A 105 -20.85 -8.03 6.28
C PRO A 105 -20.66 -7.03 5.13
N ILE A 106 -19.42 -6.92 4.66
CA ILE A 106 -19.13 -6.14 3.44
C ILE A 106 -19.75 -6.87 2.25
N ARG A 107 -20.56 -6.16 1.48
CA ARG A 107 -21.14 -6.64 0.22
C ARG A 107 -20.37 -6.16 -1.00
N LYS A 108 -19.81 -4.95 -0.92
CA LYS A 108 -19.05 -4.37 -2.02
C LYS A 108 -18.10 -3.29 -1.53
N ILE A 109 -16.92 -3.24 -2.10
CA ILE A 109 -15.98 -2.12 -1.99
C ILE A 109 -16.10 -1.26 -3.24
N LEU A 110 -16.22 0.06 -3.05
CA LEU A 110 -16.12 1.06 -4.10
C LEU A 110 -14.73 1.70 -3.99
N LEU A 111 -13.80 1.25 -4.81
CA LEU A 111 -12.41 1.69 -4.80
C LEU A 111 -12.26 2.88 -5.74
N THR A 112 -11.96 4.08 -5.20
CA THR A 112 -11.87 5.28 -6.03
C THR A 112 -10.53 5.37 -6.76
N ALA A 113 -10.54 6.04 -7.90
CA ALA A 113 -9.37 6.33 -8.71
C ALA A 113 -9.44 7.77 -9.24
N SER A 114 -8.34 8.51 -9.24
CA SER A 114 -8.28 9.84 -9.86
C SER A 114 -8.49 9.82 -11.38
N GLY A 115 -8.24 8.66 -11.99
CA GLY A 115 -8.32 8.45 -13.43
C GLY A 115 -7.02 8.72 -14.18
N GLY A 116 -5.99 9.22 -13.50
CA GLY A 116 -4.69 9.49 -14.09
C GLY A 116 -4.69 10.61 -15.15
N PRO A 117 -3.54 10.88 -15.80
CA PRO A 117 -3.39 11.97 -16.76
C PRO A 117 -4.15 11.74 -18.07
N PHE A 118 -4.50 10.51 -18.40
CA PHE A 118 -5.07 10.14 -19.70
C PHE A 118 -6.57 9.84 -19.65
N ARG A 119 -7.25 10.12 -18.52
CA ARG A 119 -8.67 9.79 -18.31
C ARG A 119 -9.65 10.35 -19.36
N THR A 120 -9.26 11.45 -20.02
CA THR A 120 -10.07 12.12 -21.04
C THR A 120 -9.60 11.85 -22.47
N PHE A 121 -8.54 11.02 -22.65
CA PHE A 121 -7.98 10.74 -23.97
C PHE A 121 -8.84 9.73 -24.73
N SER A 122 -8.98 9.96 -26.05
CA SER A 122 -9.56 8.96 -26.93
C SER A 122 -8.59 7.78 -27.13
N LYS A 123 -9.11 6.67 -27.65
CA LYS A 123 -8.32 5.47 -27.94
C LYS A 123 -7.16 5.77 -28.90
N GLU A 124 -7.40 6.65 -29.89
CA GLU A 124 -6.42 7.08 -30.88
C GLU A 124 -5.32 7.92 -30.24
N GLN A 125 -5.70 8.83 -29.35
CA GLN A 125 -4.75 9.66 -28.61
C GLN A 125 -3.82 8.83 -27.70
N LEU A 126 -4.31 7.73 -27.12
CA LEU A 126 -3.52 6.84 -26.28
C LEU A 126 -2.37 6.17 -27.03
N HIS A 127 -2.48 5.96 -28.37
CA HIS A 127 -1.41 5.37 -29.17
C HIS A 127 -0.15 6.27 -29.28
N SER A 128 -0.29 7.57 -29.04
CA SER A 128 0.78 8.54 -29.19
C SER A 128 1.33 9.08 -27.86
N VAL A 129 0.86 8.56 -26.70
CA VAL A 129 1.32 9.03 -25.40
C VAL A 129 2.77 8.65 -25.15
N THR A 130 3.48 9.52 -24.44
CA THR A 130 4.90 9.35 -24.09
C THR A 130 5.05 9.09 -22.60
N ALA A 131 6.17 8.49 -22.20
CA ALA A 131 6.54 8.32 -20.80
C ALA A 131 6.60 9.66 -20.05
N ALA A 132 7.07 10.73 -20.72
CA ALA A 132 7.12 12.08 -20.13
C ALA A 132 5.71 12.63 -19.81
N GLN A 133 4.71 12.30 -20.62
CA GLN A 133 3.31 12.66 -20.34
C GLN A 133 2.75 11.80 -19.20
N ALA A 134 3.04 10.50 -19.17
CA ALA A 134 2.61 9.59 -18.11
C ALA A 134 3.18 9.96 -16.73
N LEU A 135 4.36 10.58 -16.67
CA LEU A 135 4.97 11.07 -15.43
C LEU A 135 4.34 12.36 -14.88
N LYS A 136 3.38 12.97 -15.59
CA LYS A 136 2.68 14.18 -15.14
C LYS A 136 1.32 13.80 -14.54
N HIS A 137 1.29 13.50 -13.24
CA HIS A 137 0.00 13.27 -12.57
C HIS A 137 -0.76 14.58 -12.36
N PRO A 138 -2.09 14.63 -12.64
CA PRO A 138 -2.87 15.88 -12.57
C PRO A 138 -3.00 16.42 -11.14
N ASN A 139 -3.06 15.57 -10.12
CA ASN A 139 -3.40 15.94 -8.75
C ASN A 139 -2.23 15.80 -7.76
N TRP A 140 -1.26 14.89 -8.02
CA TRP A 140 -0.29 14.49 -7.01
C TRP A 140 1.15 14.55 -7.54
N ALA A 141 2.07 15.01 -6.67
CA ALA A 141 3.52 14.87 -6.87
C ALA A 141 3.98 13.58 -6.19
N MET A 142 4.25 12.55 -6.96
CA MET A 142 4.58 11.20 -6.48
C MET A 142 5.88 10.69 -7.11
N GLY A 143 6.40 9.57 -6.58
CA GLY A 143 7.52 8.86 -7.19
C GLY A 143 7.21 8.37 -8.61
N ALA A 144 8.24 8.20 -9.44
CA ALA A 144 8.07 7.86 -10.86
C ALA A 144 7.29 6.57 -11.10
N LYS A 145 7.57 5.51 -10.31
CA LYS A 145 6.87 4.22 -10.45
C LYS A 145 5.37 4.37 -10.27
N ILE A 146 4.92 4.89 -9.12
CA ILE A 146 3.49 5.00 -8.80
C ILE A 146 2.78 5.97 -9.76
N THR A 147 3.48 6.97 -10.29
CA THR A 147 2.93 7.91 -11.28
C THR A 147 2.63 7.19 -12.61
N ILE A 148 3.54 6.33 -13.07
CA ILE A 148 3.32 5.49 -14.26
C ILE A 148 2.21 4.46 -13.99
N ASP A 149 2.23 3.82 -12.82
CA ASP A 149 1.18 2.85 -12.43
C ASP A 149 -0.21 3.51 -12.41
N SER A 150 -0.30 4.76 -11.94
CA SER A 150 -1.54 5.55 -11.98
C SER A 150 -1.97 5.86 -13.42
N ALA A 151 -1.03 6.27 -14.27
CA ALA A 151 -1.30 6.60 -15.67
C ALA A 151 -1.83 5.41 -16.48
N THR A 152 -1.44 4.20 -16.10
CA THR A 152 -1.84 2.93 -16.77
C THR A 152 -2.96 2.18 -16.06
N TYR A 153 -3.50 2.69 -14.97
CA TYR A 153 -4.42 1.99 -14.05
C TYR A 153 -3.81 0.75 -13.37
N MET A 154 -2.53 0.46 -13.56
CA MET A 154 -1.86 -0.65 -12.88
C MET A 154 -1.89 -0.47 -11.35
N ASN A 155 -1.72 0.77 -10.86
CA ASN A 155 -1.85 1.07 -9.45
C ASN A 155 -3.21 0.59 -8.90
N LYS A 156 -4.28 0.88 -9.61
CA LYS A 156 -5.63 0.47 -9.20
C LYS A 156 -5.84 -1.04 -9.29
N GLY A 157 -5.22 -1.70 -10.27
CA GLY A 157 -5.18 -3.17 -10.33
C GLY A 157 -4.47 -3.79 -9.12
N PHE A 158 -3.34 -3.22 -8.69
CA PHE A 158 -2.66 -3.65 -7.47
C PHE A 158 -3.51 -3.43 -6.22
N GLU A 159 -4.19 -2.32 -6.12
CA GLU A 159 -5.09 -2.01 -5.00
C GLU A 159 -6.32 -2.94 -4.95
N MET A 160 -6.83 -3.39 -6.09
CA MET A 160 -7.89 -4.42 -6.10
C MET A 160 -7.39 -5.73 -5.51
N ILE A 161 -6.17 -6.16 -5.87
CA ILE A 161 -5.54 -7.36 -5.31
C ILE A 161 -5.27 -7.18 -3.81
N GLU A 162 -4.79 -6.01 -3.40
CA GLU A 162 -4.54 -5.66 -2.00
C GLU A 162 -5.84 -5.70 -1.19
N ALA A 163 -6.93 -5.09 -1.70
CA ALA A 163 -8.25 -5.13 -1.05
C ALA A 163 -8.77 -6.56 -0.86
N HIS A 164 -8.59 -7.42 -1.85
CA HIS A 164 -8.93 -8.83 -1.73
C HIS A 164 -8.22 -9.49 -0.54
N TRP A 165 -6.91 -9.29 -0.41
CA TRP A 165 -6.13 -9.89 0.67
C TRP A 165 -6.37 -9.26 2.04
N LEU A 166 -6.57 -7.94 2.11
CA LEU A 166 -6.79 -7.24 3.38
C LEU A 166 -8.17 -7.52 3.98
N TYR A 167 -9.20 -7.59 3.14
CA TYR A 167 -10.59 -7.63 3.60
C TYR A 167 -11.31 -8.95 3.29
N GLY A 168 -10.64 -9.88 2.61
CA GLY A 168 -11.21 -11.19 2.26
C GLY A 168 -12.41 -11.12 1.31
N ILE A 169 -12.55 -10.01 0.56
CA ILE A 169 -13.65 -9.80 -0.37
C ILE A 169 -13.31 -10.37 -1.75
N ALA A 170 -14.30 -10.93 -2.45
CA ALA A 170 -14.09 -11.46 -3.79
C ALA A 170 -13.80 -10.34 -4.81
N PRO A 171 -12.91 -10.54 -5.80
CA PRO A 171 -12.57 -9.51 -6.78
C PRO A 171 -13.78 -8.94 -7.53
N GLU A 172 -14.81 -9.73 -7.80
CA GLU A 172 -16.07 -9.32 -8.43
C GLU A 172 -16.90 -8.36 -7.58
N ASP A 173 -16.66 -8.32 -6.29
CA ASP A 173 -17.30 -7.41 -5.33
C ASP A 173 -16.47 -6.13 -5.09
N ILE A 174 -15.39 -5.93 -5.85
CA ILE A 174 -14.57 -4.71 -5.82
C ILE A 174 -14.85 -3.93 -7.11
N GLU A 175 -15.50 -2.78 -6.99
CA GLU A 175 -15.83 -1.90 -8.10
C GLU A 175 -14.91 -0.67 -8.10
N VAL A 176 -14.25 -0.42 -9.24
CA VAL A 176 -13.42 0.78 -9.41
C VAL A 176 -14.29 1.94 -9.90
N VAL A 177 -14.26 3.04 -9.17
CA VAL A 177 -15.01 4.27 -9.48
C VAL A 177 -14.05 5.41 -9.77
N VAL A 178 -14.13 6.01 -10.96
CA VAL A 178 -13.31 7.19 -11.29
C VAL A 178 -13.90 8.42 -10.61
N HIS A 179 -13.13 9.01 -9.71
CA HIS A 179 -13.46 10.21 -8.94
C HIS A 179 -12.33 11.23 -9.11
N PRO A 180 -12.42 12.10 -10.16
CA PRO A 180 -11.33 13.02 -10.53
C PRO A 180 -10.93 14.00 -9.45
N GLU A 181 -11.86 14.43 -8.62
CA GLU A 181 -11.66 15.38 -7.52
C GLU A 181 -10.83 14.78 -6.38
N SER A 182 -10.83 13.43 -6.28
CA SER A 182 -10.08 12.68 -5.26
C SER A 182 -10.36 13.14 -3.81
N ILE A 183 -11.59 13.54 -3.52
CA ILE A 183 -12.04 13.94 -2.17
C ILE A 183 -12.38 12.70 -1.35
N VAL A 184 -13.14 11.77 -1.95
CA VAL A 184 -13.48 10.48 -1.33
C VAL A 184 -12.47 9.44 -1.79
N HIS A 185 -11.81 8.76 -0.84
CA HIS A 185 -10.77 7.78 -1.13
C HIS A 185 -11.25 6.33 -1.19
N SER A 186 -12.42 6.02 -0.73
CA SER A 186 -13.14 4.76 -0.98
C SER A 186 -14.47 4.78 -0.26
N ALA A 187 -15.33 3.81 -0.57
CA ALA A 187 -16.56 3.58 0.16
C ALA A 187 -16.84 2.09 0.29
N VAL A 188 -17.58 1.72 1.32
CA VAL A 188 -18.02 0.35 1.57
C VAL A 188 -19.53 0.30 1.52
N ARG A 189 -20.08 -0.71 0.87
CA ARG A 189 -21.49 -1.06 0.97
C ARG A 189 -21.62 -2.32 1.80
N SER A 190 -22.25 -2.19 2.97
CA SER A 190 -22.71 -3.33 3.78
C SER A 190 -24.12 -3.74 3.37
N GLU A 191 -24.68 -4.74 4.02
CA GLU A 191 -26.09 -5.13 3.81
C GLU A 191 -27.06 -4.01 4.14
N GLU A 192 -26.75 -3.19 5.14
CA GLU A 192 -27.67 -2.20 5.70
C GLU A 192 -27.43 -0.78 5.17
N ARG A 193 -26.19 -0.39 4.82
CA ARG A 193 -25.88 0.99 4.43
C ARG A 193 -24.64 1.14 3.56
N ARG A 194 -24.46 2.36 3.00
CA ARG A 194 -23.21 2.80 2.36
C ARG A 194 -22.45 3.70 3.33
N VAL A 195 -21.17 3.44 3.50
CA VAL A 195 -20.27 4.28 4.31
C VAL A 195 -19.09 4.68 3.44
N GLY A 196 -18.83 5.99 3.35
CA GLY A 196 -17.67 6.56 2.67
C GLY A 196 -16.85 7.40 3.65
N LYS A 197 -15.56 7.52 3.41
CA LYS A 197 -14.65 8.38 4.16
C LYS A 197 -13.90 9.32 3.26
N GLU A 198 -13.80 10.56 3.69
CA GLU A 198 -13.01 11.62 3.08
C GLU A 198 -11.63 11.64 3.72
N CYS A 199 -10.59 11.85 2.91
CA CYS A 199 -9.28 12.22 3.41
C CYS A 199 -9.26 13.72 3.62
N VAL A 200 -9.18 14.17 4.85
CA VAL A 200 -8.95 15.57 5.19
C VAL A 200 -7.44 15.76 5.21
N HIS A 201 -6.92 16.58 4.28
CA HIS A 201 -5.52 16.96 4.22
C HIS A 201 -5.24 18.16 5.14
#